data_699f8baf707a02c40196a29e2b672cd7
#
_entry.id   699f8baf707a02c40196a29e2b672cd7
#
_cell.length_a   1.000
_cell.length_b   1.000
_cell.length_c   1.000
_cell.angle_alpha   90.00
_cell.angle_beta   90.00
_cell.angle_gamma   90.00
#
_symmetry.space_group_name_H-M   'P 1'
#
loop_
_entity.id
_entity.type
_entity.pdbx_description
1 polymer ?
#
loop_
_entity_poly.entity_id
_entity_poly.type
_entity_poly.pdbx_seq_one_letter_code
_entity_poly.pdbx_strand_id
1 'polypeptide(L)'
;MEEKKSSKIKRTRALKNNFFACGLLMRLCPKLVVHEGVSRFLGYFEWLFYSAFFMRYVINSLETGESFGRILTFIIIVVIVFSSMSLYDSILNGRVYPISRAVVNKGLYSKLFKKSRNVELECFENSDFYDKYTLAMEKADDRLIETVEVVFGTVFGFIASICAFIFMFQVDKLSVLFILFPIIGNFVFNRKNSKLDYVRNKDMAPYNRRIAYINRVMYLPEYAKEMRLTNVFSLMKQHYRESIQGLSDVTQKYTKKAVINHWLYVMFTFTFIFEGLLIYGAYRTLIGQTMSLAQLAVITSMMVSTTWILIGFTDSLTNLFKNGLFIEYLRTFLEYKEKIPEDMEGADPGKTIKSIEFRNVSFSYKDKEVLSHLNMEFRGGKTYALVGHNGAGKTTLIKLLLRFYDPAEGSILLNGRDIREYDLKKYRALFATAFQDHRMFSMSVLDNVIMGENIPKEQQEQKVCDALKLSGAYDKVMSLPKGIQTTLTHEFDDEGAVLSGGEFQKIVVARAFVKECPFKIFDEPSSALDPIAEATLFDNIYESCRENTLVFISHRLSSVQNADWVYLLSEGTVKEAGTHHMLMEQNGIYADMYSKQAKNYLAISDNSSITENKVPNLEDKAKSAGLLAEGGIQA
;
A
#
# COMPACT_ATOMS: atom_id res chain seq x y z
N MET A 1 -26.73 -25.95 8.26
CA MET A 1 -27.03 -25.05 9.40
C MET A 1 -25.83 -24.13 9.70
N GLU A 2 -24.60 -24.59 9.61
CA GLU A 2 -23.37 -23.80 9.79
C GLU A 2 -23.17 -22.71 8.73
N GLU A 3 -23.44 -22.98 7.45
CA GLU A 3 -23.37 -21.96 6.38
C GLU A 3 -24.32 -20.78 6.61
N LYS A 4 -25.53 -21.02 7.12
CA LYS A 4 -26.49 -19.96 7.47
C LYS A 4 -26.00 -19.15 8.69
N LYS A 5 -25.36 -19.79 9.66
CA LYS A 5 -24.79 -19.15 10.84
C LYS A 5 -23.59 -18.28 10.46
N SER A 6 -22.69 -18.78 9.62
CA SER A 6 -21.55 -18.03 9.06
C SER A 6 -21.99 -16.82 8.23
N SER A 7 -23.02 -16.96 7.37
CA SER A 7 -23.53 -15.85 6.55
C SER A 7 -24.22 -14.76 7.41
N LYS A 8 -24.89 -15.14 8.48
CA LYS A 8 -25.54 -14.19 9.42
C LYS A 8 -24.49 -13.39 10.20
N ILE A 9 -23.42 -14.05 10.65
CA ILE A 9 -22.29 -13.39 11.34
C ILE A 9 -21.60 -12.40 10.41
N LYS A 10 -21.33 -12.75 9.15
CA LYS A 10 -20.74 -11.85 8.15
C LYS A 10 -21.60 -10.62 7.88
N ARG A 11 -22.93 -10.78 7.78
CA ARG A 11 -23.86 -9.65 7.57
C ARG A 11 -23.90 -8.69 8.76
N THR A 12 -23.93 -9.21 9.97
CA THR A 12 -23.92 -8.38 11.19
C THR A 12 -22.61 -7.58 11.31
N ARG A 13 -21.49 -8.18 10.92
CA ARG A 13 -20.19 -7.48 10.87
C ARG A 13 -20.19 -6.37 9.82
N ALA A 14 -20.69 -6.65 8.60
CA ALA A 14 -20.76 -5.64 7.54
C ALA A 14 -21.56 -4.40 7.96
N LEU A 15 -22.71 -4.58 8.62
CA LEU A 15 -23.49 -3.46 9.16
C LEU A 15 -22.72 -2.66 10.21
N LYS A 16 -22.08 -3.34 11.17
CA LYS A 16 -21.25 -2.67 12.19
C LYS A 16 -20.11 -1.86 11.56
N ASN A 17 -19.50 -2.38 10.49
CA ASN A 17 -18.42 -1.69 9.78
C ASN A 17 -18.93 -0.44 9.04
N ASN A 18 -20.10 -0.51 8.40
CA ASN A 18 -20.70 0.68 7.78
C ASN A 18 -21.06 1.74 8.83
N PHE A 19 -21.59 1.37 10.01
CA PHE A 19 -21.81 2.31 11.12
C PHE A 19 -20.51 2.94 11.62
N PHE A 20 -19.44 2.16 11.73
CA PHE A 20 -18.12 2.69 12.06
C PHE A 20 -17.65 3.72 11.01
N ALA A 21 -17.78 3.40 9.73
CA ALA A 21 -17.38 4.28 8.63
C ALA A 21 -18.21 5.59 8.61
N CYS A 22 -19.53 5.50 8.78
CA CYS A 22 -20.39 6.69 8.93
C CYS A 22 -19.97 7.55 10.12
N GLY A 23 -19.69 6.94 11.27
CA GLY A 23 -19.21 7.64 12.46
C GLY A 23 -17.83 8.31 12.24
N LEU A 24 -16.94 7.66 11.49
CA LEU A 24 -15.66 8.23 11.12
C LEU A 24 -15.84 9.43 10.17
N LEU A 25 -16.68 9.31 9.13
CA LEU A 25 -16.99 10.41 8.21
C LEU A 25 -17.66 11.60 8.88
N MET A 26 -18.60 11.35 9.80
CA MET A 26 -19.22 12.42 10.59
C MET A 26 -18.20 13.23 11.39
N ARG A 27 -17.13 12.58 11.87
CA ARG A 27 -16.03 13.28 12.58
C ARG A 27 -15.08 14.00 11.63
N LEU A 28 -14.87 13.49 10.42
CA LEU A 28 -13.94 14.07 9.45
C LEU A 28 -14.57 15.20 8.64
N CYS A 29 -15.79 14.98 8.13
CA CYS A 29 -16.50 15.93 7.28
C CYS A 29 -18.03 15.78 7.41
N PRO A 30 -18.65 16.31 8.49
CA PRO A 30 -20.10 16.22 8.69
C PRO A 30 -20.91 16.87 7.54
N LYS A 31 -20.38 17.90 6.90
CA LYS A 31 -21.03 18.56 5.75
C LYS A 31 -21.29 17.57 4.61
N LEU A 32 -20.32 16.72 4.26
CA LEU A 32 -20.48 15.71 3.22
C LEU A 32 -21.63 14.75 3.53
N VAL A 33 -21.70 14.27 4.77
CA VAL A 33 -22.74 13.32 5.21
C VAL A 33 -24.12 13.93 5.10
N VAL A 34 -24.29 15.18 5.56
CA VAL A 34 -25.59 15.89 5.49
C VAL A 34 -25.99 16.14 4.04
N HIS A 35 -25.07 16.66 3.22
CA HIS A 35 -25.38 16.97 1.82
C HIS A 35 -25.70 15.71 1.01
N GLU A 36 -24.98 14.60 1.22
CA GLU A 36 -25.28 13.33 0.57
C GLU A 36 -26.67 12.79 0.99
N GLY A 37 -27.00 12.89 2.28
CA GLY A 37 -28.33 12.53 2.77
C GLY A 37 -29.43 13.34 2.11
N VAL A 38 -29.27 14.66 1.99
CA VAL A 38 -30.23 15.54 1.32
C VAL A 38 -30.34 15.20 -0.16
N SER A 39 -29.24 15.05 -0.89
CA SER A 39 -29.24 14.71 -2.31
C SER A 39 -29.97 13.38 -2.58
N ARG A 40 -29.69 12.33 -1.80
CA ARG A 40 -30.38 11.04 -1.93
C ARG A 40 -31.87 11.12 -1.61
N PHE A 41 -32.24 11.88 -0.58
CA PHE A 41 -33.65 12.12 -0.27
C PHE A 41 -34.35 12.85 -1.43
N LEU A 42 -33.79 13.94 -1.94
CA LEU A 42 -34.35 14.70 -3.04
C LEU A 42 -34.49 13.87 -4.32
N GLY A 43 -33.50 13.03 -4.65
CA GLY A 43 -33.58 12.15 -5.82
C GLY A 43 -34.73 11.15 -5.74
N TYR A 44 -34.93 10.46 -4.61
CA TYR A 44 -36.08 9.56 -4.42
C TYR A 44 -37.43 10.32 -4.36
N PHE A 45 -37.43 11.51 -3.75
CA PHE A 45 -38.62 12.38 -3.74
C PHE A 45 -39.03 12.80 -5.14
N GLU A 46 -38.10 13.20 -5.98
CA GLU A 46 -38.34 13.59 -7.38
C GLU A 46 -39.05 12.48 -8.16
N TRP A 47 -38.50 11.24 -8.10
CA TRP A 47 -39.11 10.09 -8.78
C TRP A 47 -40.52 9.78 -8.31
N LEU A 48 -40.77 9.81 -7.01
CA LEU A 48 -42.11 9.59 -6.44
C LEU A 48 -43.09 10.71 -6.81
N PHE A 49 -42.61 11.95 -6.74
CA PHE A 49 -43.46 13.10 -7.04
C PHE A 49 -43.95 13.09 -8.50
N TYR A 50 -43.02 12.91 -9.46
CA TYR A 50 -43.40 12.88 -10.86
C TYR A 50 -44.34 11.75 -11.22
N SER A 51 -44.12 10.58 -10.68
CA SER A 51 -44.92 9.39 -11.03
C SER A 51 -46.29 9.34 -10.34
N ALA A 52 -46.37 9.75 -9.07
CA ALA A 52 -47.58 9.58 -8.29
C ALA A 52 -48.45 10.86 -8.27
N PHE A 53 -47.85 12.04 -8.07
CA PHE A 53 -48.57 13.29 -7.88
C PHE A 53 -48.71 14.12 -9.14
N PHE A 54 -47.62 14.36 -9.86
CA PHE A 54 -47.61 15.21 -11.03
C PHE A 54 -48.52 14.67 -12.12
N MET A 55 -48.33 13.42 -12.53
CA MET A 55 -49.14 12.80 -13.56
C MET A 55 -50.62 12.72 -13.16
N ARG A 56 -50.92 12.35 -11.92
CA ARG A 56 -52.29 12.27 -11.40
C ARG A 56 -52.97 13.64 -11.44
N TYR A 57 -52.28 14.70 -10.99
CA TYR A 57 -52.85 16.07 -11.00
C TYR A 57 -53.14 16.51 -12.41
N VAL A 58 -52.16 16.42 -13.33
CA VAL A 58 -52.33 16.91 -14.71
C VAL A 58 -53.49 16.20 -15.42
N ILE A 59 -53.57 14.88 -15.33
CA ILE A 59 -54.62 14.12 -16.02
C ILE A 59 -55.98 14.38 -15.38
N ASN A 60 -56.07 14.39 -14.06
CA ASN A 60 -57.32 14.69 -13.37
C ASN A 60 -57.83 16.09 -13.68
N SER A 61 -56.96 17.10 -13.72
CA SER A 61 -57.33 18.48 -14.11
C SER A 61 -57.80 18.60 -15.54
N LEU A 62 -57.27 17.77 -16.46
CA LEU A 62 -57.77 17.69 -17.84
C LEU A 62 -59.16 17.03 -17.91
N GLU A 63 -59.37 15.94 -17.16
CA GLU A 63 -60.68 15.24 -17.11
C GLU A 63 -61.77 16.10 -16.45
N THR A 64 -61.43 16.89 -15.45
CA THR A 64 -62.39 17.79 -14.75
C THR A 64 -62.62 19.11 -15.47
N GLY A 65 -61.93 19.37 -16.59
CA GLY A 65 -62.08 20.58 -17.38
C GLY A 65 -61.56 21.85 -16.69
N GLU A 66 -60.53 21.73 -15.86
CA GLU A 66 -59.87 22.89 -15.24
C GLU A 66 -59.30 23.86 -16.30
N SER A 67 -59.21 25.13 -15.94
CA SER A 67 -58.66 26.14 -16.87
C SER A 67 -57.19 25.87 -17.17
N PHE A 68 -56.80 26.00 -18.45
CA PHE A 68 -55.43 25.83 -18.90
C PHE A 68 -54.41 26.64 -18.08
N GLY A 69 -54.80 27.86 -17.66
CA GLY A 69 -53.97 28.73 -16.84
C GLY A 69 -53.57 28.11 -15.47
N ARG A 70 -54.48 27.37 -14.82
CA ARG A 70 -54.16 26.68 -13.56
C ARG A 70 -53.18 25.54 -13.78
N ILE A 71 -53.41 24.73 -14.80
CA ILE A 71 -52.51 23.61 -15.14
C ILE A 71 -51.13 24.15 -15.48
N LEU A 72 -51.05 25.21 -16.29
CA LEU A 72 -49.80 25.84 -16.67
C LEU A 72 -49.05 26.41 -15.45
N THR A 73 -49.77 27.09 -14.55
CA THR A 73 -49.17 27.62 -13.31
C THR A 73 -48.60 26.53 -12.45
N PHE A 74 -49.30 25.41 -12.28
CA PHE A 74 -48.80 24.25 -11.54
C PHE A 74 -47.50 23.68 -12.18
N ILE A 75 -47.51 23.50 -13.52
CA ILE A 75 -46.33 23.00 -14.24
C ILE A 75 -45.14 23.95 -14.07
N ILE A 76 -45.34 25.27 -14.17
CA ILE A 76 -44.28 26.27 -13.98
C ILE A 76 -43.70 26.18 -12.56
N ILE A 77 -44.52 26.06 -11.52
CA ILE A 77 -44.07 25.92 -10.15
C ILE A 77 -43.22 24.65 -10.00
N VAL A 78 -43.68 23.52 -10.54
CA VAL A 78 -42.95 22.25 -10.50
C VAL A 78 -41.59 22.38 -11.20
N VAL A 79 -41.55 23.00 -12.39
CA VAL A 79 -40.29 23.25 -13.13
C VAL A 79 -39.30 24.08 -12.29
N ILE A 80 -39.79 25.17 -11.65
CA ILE A 80 -38.94 26.02 -10.81
C ILE A 80 -38.38 25.23 -9.63
N VAL A 81 -39.22 24.46 -8.93
CA VAL A 81 -38.78 23.65 -7.76
C VAL A 81 -37.73 22.63 -8.17
N PHE A 82 -38.00 21.83 -9.21
CA PHE A 82 -37.08 20.78 -9.62
C PHE A 82 -35.81 21.31 -10.28
N SER A 83 -35.91 22.45 -11.00
CA SER A 83 -34.71 23.16 -11.48
C SER A 83 -33.81 23.64 -10.32
N SER A 84 -34.42 24.11 -9.23
CA SER A 84 -33.69 24.51 -8.02
C SER A 84 -33.04 23.30 -7.34
N MET A 85 -33.71 22.14 -7.30
CA MET A 85 -33.14 20.90 -6.79
C MET A 85 -31.97 20.42 -7.67
N SER A 86 -32.12 20.46 -8.99
CA SER A 86 -31.05 20.13 -9.94
C SER A 86 -29.84 21.07 -9.80
N LEU A 87 -30.08 22.38 -9.60
CA LEU A 87 -29.02 23.35 -9.31
C LEU A 87 -28.30 23.01 -8.02
N TYR A 88 -29.02 22.66 -6.95
CA TYR A 88 -28.43 22.20 -5.70
C TYR A 88 -27.52 20.97 -5.91
N ASP A 89 -28.02 19.98 -6.63
CA ASP A 89 -27.22 18.77 -6.92
C ASP A 89 -25.99 19.08 -7.78
N SER A 90 -26.11 19.99 -8.74
CA SER A 90 -24.98 20.47 -9.54
C SER A 90 -23.92 21.19 -8.70
N ILE A 91 -24.33 22.02 -7.73
CA ILE A 91 -23.41 22.68 -6.79
C ILE A 91 -22.77 21.63 -5.86
N LEU A 92 -23.54 20.66 -5.40
CA LEU A 92 -23.05 19.57 -4.57
C LEU A 92 -21.93 18.80 -5.29
N ASN A 93 -22.20 18.34 -6.50
CA ASN A 93 -21.25 17.54 -7.28
C ASN A 93 -20.06 18.36 -7.81
N GLY A 94 -20.28 19.61 -8.22
CA GLY A 94 -19.23 20.46 -8.80
C GLY A 94 -18.31 21.14 -7.78
N ARG A 95 -18.79 21.40 -6.57
CA ARG A 95 -18.03 22.16 -5.55
C ARG A 95 -17.90 21.43 -4.21
N VAL A 96 -19.03 21.03 -3.63
CA VAL A 96 -19.02 20.51 -2.25
C VAL A 96 -18.32 19.17 -2.16
N TYR A 97 -18.62 18.26 -3.06
CA TYR A 97 -18.07 16.91 -3.09
C TYR A 97 -16.55 16.88 -3.28
N PRO A 98 -15.94 17.56 -4.28
CA PRO A 98 -14.49 17.58 -4.45
C PRO A 98 -13.75 18.19 -3.26
N ILE A 99 -14.26 19.31 -2.69
CA ILE A 99 -13.66 19.95 -1.53
C ILE A 99 -13.76 19.03 -0.29
N SER A 100 -14.93 18.43 -0.06
CA SER A 100 -15.15 17.53 1.05
C SER A 100 -14.29 16.27 0.95
N ARG A 101 -14.09 15.74 -0.27
CA ARG A 101 -13.18 14.63 -0.52
C ARG A 101 -11.75 14.97 -0.13
N ALA A 102 -11.26 16.16 -0.48
CA ALA A 102 -9.92 16.60 -0.06
C ALA A 102 -9.79 16.70 1.48
N VAL A 103 -10.84 17.18 2.18
CA VAL A 103 -10.87 17.23 3.65
C VAL A 103 -10.86 15.82 4.25
N VAL A 104 -11.67 14.90 3.71
CA VAL A 104 -11.71 13.50 4.15
C VAL A 104 -10.35 12.84 3.94
N ASN A 105 -9.74 13.02 2.76
CA ASN A 105 -8.43 12.46 2.43
C ASN A 105 -7.37 12.95 3.41
N LYS A 106 -7.28 14.26 3.63
CA LYS A 106 -6.34 14.83 4.62
C LYS A 106 -6.51 14.19 6.00
N GLY A 107 -7.76 14.10 6.49
CA GLY A 107 -8.03 13.57 7.83
C GLY A 107 -7.87 12.05 7.94
N LEU A 108 -8.25 11.30 6.91
CA LEU A 108 -8.15 9.84 6.87
C LEU A 108 -6.68 9.40 6.74
N TYR A 109 -5.97 9.90 5.72
CA TYR A 109 -4.58 9.51 5.48
C TYR A 109 -3.65 9.97 6.60
N SER A 110 -3.91 11.11 7.25
CA SER A 110 -3.17 11.49 8.46
C SER A 110 -3.27 10.43 9.57
N LYS A 111 -4.47 9.86 9.78
CA LYS A 111 -4.66 8.76 10.75
C LYS A 111 -4.00 7.47 10.29
N LEU A 112 -4.14 7.14 9.01
CA LEU A 112 -3.54 5.93 8.43
C LEU A 112 -2.02 5.98 8.48
N PHE A 113 -1.40 7.12 8.12
CA PHE A 113 0.05 7.29 8.16
C PHE A 113 0.59 7.25 9.60
N LYS A 114 -0.11 7.90 10.56
CA LYS A 114 0.25 7.79 11.97
C LYS A 114 0.18 6.34 12.44
N LYS A 115 -0.86 5.61 12.05
CA LYS A 115 -1.03 4.20 12.40
C LYS A 115 0.04 3.33 11.74
N SER A 116 0.30 3.53 10.45
CA SER A 116 1.35 2.82 9.70
C SER A 116 2.74 3.01 10.29
N ARG A 117 3.05 4.21 10.79
CA ARG A 117 4.31 4.49 11.50
C ARG A 117 4.43 3.72 12.81
N ASN A 118 3.31 3.54 13.53
CA ASN A 118 3.31 2.94 14.87
C ASN A 118 3.24 1.41 14.86
N VAL A 119 2.91 0.80 13.71
CA VAL A 119 2.84 -0.65 13.57
C VAL A 119 4.25 -1.23 13.48
N GLU A 120 4.49 -2.36 14.15
CA GLU A 120 5.77 -3.04 14.22
C GLU A 120 6.27 -3.53 12.85
N LEU A 121 7.59 -3.60 12.69
CA LEU A 121 8.24 -4.09 11.47
C LEU A 121 7.80 -5.54 11.13
N GLU A 122 7.55 -6.37 12.14
CA GLU A 122 7.02 -7.74 12.00
C GLU A 122 5.75 -7.80 11.15
N CYS A 123 4.88 -6.81 11.27
CA CYS A 123 3.65 -6.73 10.52
C CYS A 123 3.88 -6.56 9.00
N PHE A 124 4.89 -5.80 8.61
CA PHE A 124 5.24 -5.60 7.20
C PHE A 124 5.98 -6.82 6.60
N GLU A 125 6.65 -7.61 7.42
CA GLU A 125 7.29 -8.87 7.01
C GLU A 125 6.28 -10.05 6.98
N ASN A 126 5.08 -9.88 7.56
CA ASN A 126 4.02 -10.87 7.53
C ASN A 126 3.12 -10.67 6.29
N SER A 127 3.16 -11.59 5.33
CA SER A 127 2.39 -11.49 4.08
C SER A 127 0.88 -11.35 4.29
N ASP A 128 0.28 -12.05 5.27
CA ASP A 128 -1.16 -11.99 5.55
C ASP A 128 -1.58 -10.62 6.12
N PHE A 129 -0.74 -10.04 6.99
CA PHE A 129 -0.95 -8.69 7.50
C PHE A 129 -0.74 -7.65 6.39
N TYR A 130 0.34 -7.78 5.62
CA TYR A 130 0.68 -6.85 4.53
C TYR A 130 -0.39 -6.81 3.44
N ASP A 131 -0.95 -7.97 3.06
CA ASP A 131 -2.07 -8.04 2.12
C ASP A 131 -3.31 -7.29 2.65
N LYS A 132 -3.65 -7.47 3.94
CA LYS A 132 -4.76 -6.76 4.57
C LYS A 132 -4.50 -5.26 4.71
N TYR A 133 -3.27 -4.89 5.04
CA TYR A 133 -2.82 -3.50 5.10
C TYR A 133 -2.93 -2.81 3.74
N THR A 134 -2.45 -3.45 2.68
CA THR A 134 -2.54 -2.92 1.33
C THR A 134 -4.00 -2.71 0.91
N LEU A 135 -4.88 -3.68 1.19
CA LEU A 135 -6.32 -3.55 0.95
C LEU A 135 -6.97 -2.43 1.78
N ALA A 136 -6.48 -2.20 3.00
CA ALA A 136 -6.96 -1.12 3.86
C ALA A 136 -6.53 0.26 3.36
N MET A 137 -5.35 0.36 2.74
CA MET A 137 -4.79 1.61 2.20
C MET A 137 -5.32 1.93 0.80
N GLU A 138 -5.53 0.89 -0.02
CA GLU A 138 -5.99 1.04 -1.39
C GLU A 138 -7.43 1.56 -1.42
N LYS A 139 -7.63 2.75 -2.01
CA LYS A 139 -8.95 3.38 -2.15
C LYS A 139 -9.74 3.52 -0.84
N ALA A 140 -9.05 3.71 0.29
CA ALA A 140 -9.68 3.86 1.59
C ALA A 140 -10.67 5.03 1.63
N ASP A 141 -10.34 6.15 0.99
CA ASP A 141 -11.18 7.34 0.85
C ASP A 141 -12.44 7.07 0.01
N ASP A 142 -12.30 6.44 -1.17
CA ASP A 142 -13.42 6.09 -2.03
C ASP A 142 -14.42 5.20 -1.29
N ARG A 143 -13.94 4.15 -0.62
CA ARG A 143 -14.76 3.20 0.13
C ARG A 143 -15.44 3.83 1.34
N LEU A 144 -14.73 4.75 2.01
CA LEU A 144 -15.29 5.47 3.14
C LEU A 144 -16.44 6.40 2.70
N ILE A 145 -16.27 7.12 1.59
CA ILE A 145 -17.28 8.02 1.03
C ILE A 145 -18.46 7.21 0.47
N GLU A 146 -18.22 6.15 -0.29
CA GLU A 146 -19.25 5.23 -0.80
C GLU A 146 -20.16 4.71 0.32
N THR A 147 -19.64 4.56 1.55
CA THR A 147 -20.45 4.08 2.69
C THR A 147 -21.68 4.95 2.94
N VAL A 148 -21.54 6.27 2.89
CA VAL A 148 -22.66 7.20 3.16
C VAL A 148 -23.67 7.13 2.03
N GLU A 149 -23.21 7.06 0.80
CA GLU A 149 -24.04 6.90 -0.38
C GLU A 149 -24.91 5.64 -0.30
N VAL A 150 -24.29 4.48 0.00
CA VAL A 150 -25.04 3.21 0.09
C VAL A 150 -25.92 3.12 1.32
N VAL A 151 -25.56 3.73 2.43
CA VAL A 151 -26.39 3.78 3.65
C VAL A 151 -27.66 4.61 3.39
N PHE A 152 -27.51 5.85 2.89
CA PHE A 152 -28.67 6.70 2.58
C PHE A 152 -29.49 6.16 1.41
N GLY A 153 -28.83 5.62 0.37
CA GLY A 153 -29.50 4.94 -0.73
C GLY A 153 -30.34 3.75 -0.26
N THR A 154 -29.87 2.98 0.72
CA THR A 154 -30.62 1.87 1.31
C THR A 154 -31.81 2.37 2.16
N VAL A 155 -31.59 3.39 3.02
CA VAL A 155 -32.64 3.91 3.92
C VAL A 155 -33.75 4.61 3.11
N PHE A 156 -33.39 5.57 2.25
CA PHE A 156 -34.37 6.31 1.47
C PHE A 156 -34.98 5.46 0.35
N GLY A 157 -34.22 4.54 -0.25
CA GLY A 157 -34.75 3.58 -1.21
C GLY A 157 -35.77 2.63 -0.61
N PHE A 158 -35.56 2.18 0.65
CA PHE A 158 -36.55 1.38 1.38
C PHE A 158 -37.83 2.19 1.63
N ILE A 159 -37.72 3.42 2.15
CA ILE A 159 -38.86 4.31 2.38
C ILE A 159 -39.61 4.58 1.09
N ALA A 160 -38.88 4.94 0.01
CA ALA A 160 -39.46 5.21 -1.29
C ALA A 160 -40.18 3.98 -1.88
N SER A 161 -39.64 2.77 -1.67
CA SER A 161 -40.29 1.51 -2.09
C SER A 161 -41.63 1.29 -1.37
N ILE A 162 -41.68 1.57 -0.07
CA ILE A 162 -42.94 1.50 0.70
C ILE A 162 -43.94 2.54 0.22
N CYS A 163 -43.50 3.79 -0.01
CA CYS A 163 -44.39 4.83 -0.53
C CYS A 163 -44.94 4.46 -1.91
N ALA A 164 -44.09 3.98 -2.83
CA ALA A 164 -44.50 3.54 -4.15
C ALA A 164 -45.56 2.42 -4.07
N PHE A 165 -45.34 1.44 -3.18
CA PHE A 165 -46.31 0.36 -2.90
C PHE A 165 -47.65 0.91 -2.43
N ILE A 166 -47.67 1.83 -1.45
CA ILE A 166 -48.89 2.44 -0.90
C ILE A 166 -49.65 3.22 -1.98
N PHE A 167 -48.94 4.05 -2.74
CA PHE A 167 -49.56 4.84 -3.81
C PHE A 167 -50.18 3.96 -4.92
N MET A 168 -49.47 2.93 -5.35
CA MET A 168 -49.97 2.00 -6.35
C MET A 168 -51.20 1.23 -5.85
N PHE A 169 -51.19 0.80 -4.57
CA PHE A 169 -52.33 0.14 -3.92
C PHE A 169 -53.58 1.04 -3.85
N GLN A 170 -53.43 2.34 -3.67
CA GLN A 170 -54.53 3.30 -3.67
C GLN A 170 -55.15 3.50 -5.04
N VAL A 171 -54.35 3.38 -6.10
CA VAL A 171 -54.86 3.55 -7.49
C VAL A 171 -55.57 2.27 -7.94
N ASP A 172 -54.91 1.11 -7.78
CA ASP A 172 -55.51 -0.19 -8.10
C ASP A 172 -54.88 -1.32 -7.27
N LYS A 173 -55.73 -2.02 -6.47
CA LYS A 173 -55.27 -3.03 -5.55
C LYS A 173 -54.59 -4.23 -6.21
N LEU A 174 -55.03 -4.63 -7.41
CA LEU A 174 -54.45 -5.77 -8.12
C LEU A 174 -53.17 -5.44 -8.86
N SER A 175 -52.98 -4.21 -9.28
CA SER A 175 -51.74 -3.79 -9.96
C SER A 175 -50.50 -3.93 -9.08
N VAL A 176 -50.67 -3.91 -7.76
CA VAL A 176 -49.59 -4.15 -6.78
C VAL A 176 -48.96 -5.53 -6.91
N LEU A 177 -49.71 -6.52 -7.37
CA LEU A 177 -49.16 -7.87 -7.58
C LEU A 177 -48.01 -7.87 -8.58
N PHE A 178 -48.02 -6.97 -9.55
CA PHE A 178 -46.95 -6.83 -10.54
C PHE A 178 -45.64 -6.32 -9.95
N ILE A 179 -45.67 -5.58 -8.82
CA ILE A 179 -44.45 -5.17 -8.09
C ILE A 179 -43.70 -6.37 -7.51
N LEU A 180 -44.40 -7.47 -7.22
CA LEU A 180 -43.77 -8.69 -6.67
C LEU A 180 -42.76 -9.31 -7.64
N PHE A 181 -43.02 -9.20 -8.95
CA PHE A 181 -42.11 -9.76 -9.96
C PHE A 181 -40.71 -9.14 -9.93
N PRO A 182 -40.52 -7.78 -9.99
CA PRO A 182 -39.22 -7.16 -9.80
C PRO A 182 -38.55 -7.52 -8.48
N ILE A 183 -39.30 -7.56 -7.38
CA ILE A 183 -38.75 -7.92 -6.07
C ILE A 183 -38.21 -9.35 -6.10
N ILE A 184 -38.99 -10.30 -6.63
CA ILE A 184 -38.55 -11.70 -6.77
C ILE A 184 -37.36 -11.80 -7.73
N GLY A 185 -37.42 -11.12 -8.89
CA GLY A 185 -36.37 -11.08 -9.88
C GLY A 185 -35.04 -10.59 -9.28
N ASN A 186 -35.07 -9.43 -8.62
CA ASN A 186 -33.91 -8.87 -7.96
C ASN A 186 -33.39 -9.78 -6.83
N PHE A 187 -34.26 -10.27 -5.95
CA PHE A 187 -33.80 -11.08 -4.82
C PHE A 187 -33.24 -12.43 -5.24
N VAL A 188 -33.88 -13.14 -6.15
CA VAL A 188 -33.49 -14.50 -6.54
C VAL A 188 -32.34 -14.46 -7.56
N PHE A 189 -32.51 -13.70 -8.66
CA PHE A 189 -31.55 -13.76 -9.77
C PHE A 189 -30.33 -12.88 -9.53
N ASN A 190 -30.44 -11.72 -8.89
CA ASN A 190 -29.29 -10.91 -8.52
C ASN A 190 -28.40 -11.65 -7.51
N ARG A 191 -29.00 -12.38 -6.54
CA ARG A 191 -28.23 -13.23 -5.63
C ARG A 191 -27.51 -14.37 -6.35
N LYS A 192 -28.15 -15.00 -7.34
CA LYS A 192 -27.51 -16.05 -8.18
C LYS A 192 -26.36 -15.47 -8.98
N ASN A 193 -26.57 -14.31 -9.60
CA ASN A 193 -25.53 -13.60 -10.36
C ASN A 193 -24.34 -13.20 -9.47
N SER A 194 -24.60 -12.62 -8.31
CA SER A 194 -23.53 -12.25 -7.36
C SER A 194 -22.71 -13.47 -6.90
N LYS A 195 -23.37 -14.62 -6.67
CA LYS A 195 -22.64 -15.86 -6.35
C LYS A 195 -21.81 -16.36 -7.53
N LEU A 196 -22.36 -16.30 -8.74
CA LEU A 196 -21.65 -16.68 -9.95
C LEU A 196 -20.44 -15.80 -10.22
N ASP A 197 -20.62 -14.47 -10.07
CA ASP A 197 -19.54 -13.48 -10.21
C ASP A 197 -18.43 -13.69 -9.18
N TYR A 198 -18.80 -14.00 -7.94
CA TYR A 198 -17.82 -14.31 -6.90
C TYR A 198 -16.95 -15.52 -7.27
N VAL A 199 -17.57 -16.62 -7.72
CA VAL A 199 -16.83 -17.83 -8.11
C VAL A 199 -15.99 -17.56 -9.36
N ARG A 200 -16.54 -16.89 -10.37
CA ARG A 200 -15.83 -16.48 -11.58
C ARG A 200 -14.60 -15.63 -11.24
N ASN A 201 -14.78 -14.58 -10.42
CA ASN A 201 -13.68 -13.69 -10.02
C ASN A 201 -12.60 -14.43 -9.23
N LYS A 202 -12.99 -15.41 -8.39
CA LYS A 202 -12.04 -16.28 -7.70
C LYS A 202 -11.21 -17.11 -8.68
N ASP A 203 -11.86 -17.73 -9.68
CA ASP A 203 -11.17 -18.52 -10.71
C ASP A 203 -10.29 -17.65 -11.62
N MET A 204 -10.65 -16.37 -11.84
CA MET A 204 -9.89 -15.39 -12.63
C MET A 204 -8.70 -14.79 -11.87
N ALA A 205 -8.73 -14.78 -10.54
CA ALA A 205 -7.75 -14.11 -9.71
C ALA A 205 -6.28 -14.52 -9.97
N PRO A 206 -5.93 -15.81 -10.19
CA PRO A 206 -4.55 -16.19 -10.51
C PRO A 206 -4.04 -15.57 -11.82
N TYR A 207 -4.89 -15.53 -12.84
CA TYR A 207 -4.55 -14.95 -14.14
C TYR A 207 -4.39 -13.43 -14.05
N ASN A 208 -5.30 -12.76 -13.35
CA ASN A 208 -5.22 -11.32 -13.13
C ASN A 208 -3.94 -10.93 -12.37
N ARG A 209 -3.53 -11.68 -11.34
CA ARG A 209 -2.26 -11.45 -10.64
C ARG A 209 -1.06 -11.61 -11.57
N ARG A 210 -1.07 -12.63 -12.43
CA ARG A 210 0.01 -12.83 -13.40
C ARG A 210 0.08 -11.69 -14.40
N ILE A 211 -1.06 -11.23 -14.93
CA ILE A 211 -1.13 -10.08 -15.83
C ILE A 211 -0.63 -8.81 -15.15
N ALA A 212 -1.05 -8.54 -13.92
CA ALA A 212 -0.60 -7.38 -13.15
C ALA A 212 0.93 -7.41 -12.92
N TYR A 213 1.50 -8.58 -12.63
CA TYR A 213 2.95 -8.76 -12.53
C TYR A 213 3.64 -8.47 -13.86
N ILE A 214 3.16 -9.04 -14.97
CA ILE A 214 3.75 -8.83 -16.30
C ILE A 214 3.68 -7.35 -16.68
N ASN A 215 2.54 -6.69 -16.49
CA ASN A 215 2.41 -5.26 -16.75
C ASN A 215 3.44 -4.47 -15.95
N ARG A 216 3.62 -4.77 -14.66
CA ARG A 216 4.63 -4.11 -13.81
C ARG A 216 6.05 -4.29 -14.38
N VAL A 217 6.42 -5.51 -14.77
CA VAL A 217 7.73 -5.81 -15.38
C VAL A 217 7.92 -5.04 -16.68
N MET A 218 6.86 -4.85 -17.47
CA MET A 218 6.94 -4.18 -18.78
C MET A 218 7.14 -2.67 -18.69
N TYR A 219 6.65 -1.99 -17.64
CA TYR A 219 6.76 -0.54 -17.55
C TYR A 219 7.82 -0.04 -16.56
N LEU A 220 8.28 -0.87 -15.60
CA LEU A 220 9.29 -0.43 -14.63
C LEU A 220 10.69 -0.40 -15.24
N PRO A 221 11.44 0.71 -15.09
CA PRO A 221 12.77 0.89 -15.65
C PRO A 221 13.79 -0.15 -15.17
N GLU A 222 13.62 -0.68 -13.95
CA GLU A 222 14.52 -1.66 -13.34
C GLU A 222 14.63 -2.96 -14.14
N TYR A 223 13.59 -3.36 -14.88
CA TYR A 223 13.59 -4.57 -15.72
C TYR A 223 14.05 -4.31 -17.16
N ALA A 224 14.29 -3.06 -17.53
CA ALA A 224 14.49 -2.69 -18.93
C ALA A 224 15.80 -3.27 -19.53
N LYS A 225 16.84 -3.48 -18.71
CA LYS A 225 18.12 -4.04 -19.13
C LYS A 225 17.99 -5.53 -19.44
N GLU A 226 17.45 -6.29 -18.51
CA GLU A 226 17.24 -7.74 -18.65
C GLU A 226 16.32 -8.06 -19.82
N MET A 227 15.27 -7.26 -20.02
CA MET A 227 14.35 -7.42 -21.17
C MET A 227 15.04 -7.23 -22.53
N ARG A 228 16.13 -6.44 -22.60
CA ARG A 228 16.90 -6.21 -23.84
C ARG A 228 18.04 -7.21 -24.04
N LEU A 229 18.64 -7.67 -22.93
CA LEU A 229 19.79 -8.57 -22.98
C LEU A 229 19.39 -10.06 -23.04
N THR A 230 18.16 -10.38 -22.64
CA THR A 230 17.68 -11.76 -22.56
C THR A 230 16.41 -11.95 -23.38
N ASN A 231 15.99 -13.19 -23.57
CA ASN A 231 14.73 -13.51 -24.26
C ASN A 231 13.51 -13.45 -23.32
N VAL A 232 13.64 -12.81 -22.15
CA VAL A 232 12.58 -12.74 -21.15
C VAL A 232 11.34 -12.00 -21.67
N PHE A 233 11.50 -11.02 -22.58
CA PHE A 233 10.39 -10.35 -23.22
C PHE A 233 9.44 -11.33 -23.93
N SER A 234 9.99 -12.26 -24.72
CA SER A 234 9.20 -13.28 -25.42
C SER A 234 8.49 -14.21 -24.44
N LEU A 235 9.17 -14.58 -23.36
CA LEU A 235 8.60 -15.42 -22.30
C LEU A 235 7.44 -14.69 -21.58
N MET A 236 7.63 -13.43 -21.22
CA MET A 236 6.57 -12.61 -20.59
C MET A 236 5.36 -12.44 -21.52
N LYS A 237 5.62 -12.21 -22.82
CA LYS A 237 4.54 -12.13 -23.83
C LYS A 237 3.79 -13.44 -23.97
N GLN A 238 4.47 -14.59 -23.90
CA GLN A 238 3.83 -15.90 -23.88
C GLN A 238 2.95 -16.06 -22.63
N HIS A 239 3.48 -15.82 -21.44
CA HIS A 239 2.71 -15.88 -20.19
C HIS A 239 1.51 -14.93 -20.16
N TYR A 240 1.65 -13.75 -20.78
CA TYR A 240 0.53 -12.83 -20.96
C TYR A 240 -0.58 -13.44 -21.80
N ARG A 241 -0.23 -14.02 -22.97
CA ARG A 241 -1.19 -14.71 -23.86
C ARG A 241 -1.88 -15.89 -23.17
N GLU A 242 -1.11 -16.74 -22.49
CA GLU A 242 -1.65 -17.86 -21.69
C GLU A 242 -2.63 -17.38 -20.62
N SER A 243 -2.30 -16.25 -19.96
CA SER A 243 -3.17 -15.68 -18.93
C SER A 243 -4.46 -15.09 -19.51
N ILE A 244 -4.38 -14.41 -20.65
CA ILE A 244 -5.56 -13.90 -21.38
C ILE A 244 -6.43 -15.07 -21.85
N GLN A 245 -5.82 -16.15 -22.40
CA GLN A 245 -6.54 -17.35 -22.79
C GLN A 245 -7.24 -17.97 -21.57
N GLY A 246 -6.54 -18.11 -20.44
CA GLY A 246 -7.13 -18.61 -19.21
C GLY A 246 -8.31 -17.77 -18.70
N LEU A 247 -8.24 -16.42 -18.82
CA LEU A 247 -9.37 -15.55 -18.52
C LEU A 247 -10.56 -15.80 -19.46
N SER A 248 -10.27 -15.99 -20.75
CA SER A 248 -11.30 -16.32 -21.76
C SER A 248 -11.97 -17.65 -21.43
N ASP A 249 -11.20 -18.69 -21.13
CA ASP A 249 -11.71 -20.02 -20.80
C ASP A 249 -12.58 -20.01 -19.53
N VAL A 250 -12.13 -19.31 -18.49
CA VAL A 250 -12.93 -19.09 -17.26
C VAL A 250 -14.21 -18.35 -17.60
N THR A 251 -14.15 -17.29 -18.41
CA THR A 251 -15.33 -16.54 -18.83
C THR A 251 -16.30 -17.44 -19.56
N GLN A 252 -15.86 -18.20 -20.56
CA GLN A 252 -16.68 -19.12 -21.34
C GLN A 252 -17.34 -20.18 -20.46
N LYS A 253 -16.61 -20.75 -19.50
CA LYS A 253 -17.12 -21.73 -18.52
C LYS A 253 -18.37 -21.24 -17.79
N TYR A 254 -18.43 -19.94 -17.46
CA TYR A 254 -19.55 -19.35 -16.71
C TYR A 254 -20.57 -18.63 -17.59
N THR A 255 -20.26 -18.31 -18.86
CA THR A 255 -21.07 -17.49 -19.77
C THR A 255 -22.50 -18.03 -19.90
N LYS A 256 -22.69 -19.31 -20.18
CA LYS A 256 -24.03 -19.89 -20.36
C LYS A 256 -24.94 -19.66 -19.15
N LYS A 257 -24.41 -19.90 -17.94
CA LYS A 257 -25.16 -19.69 -16.70
C LYS A 257 -25.41 -18.20 -16.43
N ALA A 258 -24.42 -17.35 -16.72
CA ALA A 258 -24.53 -15.89 -16.55
C ALA A 258 -25.60 -15.33 -17.49
N VAL A 259 -25.59 -15.70 -18.76
CA VAL A 259 -26.58 -15.24 -19.77
C VAL A 259 -27.99 -15.67 -19.38
N ILE A 260 -28.21 -16.94 -19.04
CA ILE A 260 -29.53 -17.43 -18.63
C ILE A 260 -30.02 -16.72 -17.37
N ASN A 261 -29.16 -16.57 -16.35
CA ASN A 261 -29.56 -15.88 -15.13
C ASN A 261 -29.84 -14.39 -15.38
N HIS A 262 -29.05 -13.74 -16.23
CA HIS A 262 -29.26 -12.33 -16.57
C HIS A 262 -30.55 -12.15 -17.39
N TRP A 263 -30.81 -13.02 -18.36
CA TRP A 263 -32.06 -13.02 -19.12
C TRP A 263 -33.28 -13.18 -18.20
N LEU A 264 -33.25 -14.16 -17.30
CA LEU A 264 -34.32 -14.36 -16.32
C LEU A 264 -34.46 -13.14 -15.38
N TYR A 265 -33.36 -12.52 -14.98
CA TYR A 265 -33.38 -11.27 -14.20
C TYR A 265 -34.12 -10.17 -14.96
N VAL A 266 -33.80 -9.96 -16.24
CA VAL A 266 -34.44 -8.94 -17.07
C VAL A 266 -35.94 -9.25 -17.24
N MET A 267 -36.31 -10.50 -17.54
CA MET A 267 -37.70 -10.93 -17.67
C MET A 267 -38.51 -10.62 -16.39
N PHE A 268 -38.01 -11.05 -15.23
CA PHE A 268 -38.71 -10.84 -13.96
C PHE A 268 -38.69 -9.38 -13.47
N THR A 269 -37.67 -8.60 -13.84
CA THR A 269 -37.53 -7.23 -13.36
C THR A 269 -38.24 -6.23 -14.25
N PHE A 270 -38.23 -6.45 -15.57
CA PHE A 270 -38.79 -5.49 -16.53
C PHE A 270 -40.00 -6.04 -17.28
N THR A 271 -39.89 -7.15 -17.98
CA THR A 271 -40.91 -7.62 -18.88
C THR A 271 -42.25 -7.89 -18.16
N PHE A 272 -42.24 -8.61 -17.05
CA PHE A 272 -43.50 -8.90 -16.33
C PHE A 272 -44.17 -7.64 -15.77
N ILE A 273 -43.40 -6.66 -15.31
CA ILE A 273 -44.04 -5.43 -14.82
C ILE A 273 -44.48 -4.53 -15.96
N PHE A 274 -43.67 -4.32 -17.01
CA PHE A 274 -43.98 -3.42 -18.08
C PHE A 274 -45.11 -3.95 -18.98
N GLU A 275 -44.90 -5.08 -19.57
CA GLU A 275 -45.87 -5.67 -20.51
C GLU A 275 -47.06 -6.25 -19.74
N GLY A 276 -46.85 -6.90 -18.63
CA GLY A 276 -47.93 -7.51 -17.86
C GLY A 276 -48.89 -6.47 -17.28
N LEU A 277 -48.36 -5.38 -16.71
CA LEU A 277 -49.20 -4.33 -16.14
C LEU A 277 -49.91 -3.51 -17.23
N LEU A 278 -49.25 -3.30 -18.40
CA LEU A 278 -49.86 -2.62 -19.54
C LEU A 278 -51.02 -3.44 -20.12
N ILE A 279 -50.84 -4.75 -20.31
CA ILE A 279 -51.88 -5.68 -20.77
C ILE A 279 -53.04 -5.71 -19.76
N TYR A 280 -52.73 -5.84 -18.48
CA TYR A 280 -53.72 -5.82 -17.40
C TYR A 280 -54.52 -4.49 -17.39
N GLY A 281 -53.83 -3.36 -17.44
CA GLY A 281 -54.46 -2.05 -17.44
C GLY A 281 -55.30 -1.80 -18.68
N ALA A 282 -54.83 -2.20 -19.88
CA ALA A 282 -55.59 -2.12 -21.13
C ALA A 282 -56.85 -2.98 -21.08
N TYR A 283 -56.73 -4.22 -20.55
CA TYR A 283 -57.92 -5.09 -20.37
C TYR A 283 -58.96 -4.43 -19.45
N ARG A 284 -58.54 -3.89 -18.29
CA ARG A 284 -59.43 -3.24 -17.31
C ARG A 284 -60.08 -1.98 -17.86
N THR A 285 -59.38 -1.24 -18.73
CA THR A 285 -59.88 0.01 -19.32
C THR A 285 -60.78 -0.25 -20.51
N LEU A 286 -60.38 -1.10 -21.47
CA LEU A 286 -61.07 -1.29 -22.75
C LEU A 286 -62.23 -2.31 -22.66
N ILE A 287 -62.00 -3.44 -21.97
CA ILE A 287 -62.94 -4.56 -21.89
C ILE A 287 -63.72 -4.53 -20.59
N GLY A 288 -63.02 -4.44 -19.45
CA GLY A 288 -63.65 -4.44 -18.14
C GLY A 288 -64.38 -3.14 -17.76
N GLN A 289 -64.02 -2.03 -18.42
CA GLN A 289 -64.56 -0.66 -18.15
C GLN A 289 -64.59 -0.29 -16.66
N THR A 290 -63.60 -0.81 -15.90
CA THR A 290 -63.49 -0.68 -14.43
C THR A 290 -62.30 0.23 -14.04
N MET A 291 -61.57 0.73 -15.01
CA MET A 291 -60.42 1.63 -14.83
C MET A 291 -60.54 2.81 -15.82
N SER A 292 -60.33 4.05 -15.35
CA SER A 292 -60.27 5.20 -16.22
C SER A 292 -58.94 5.29 -16.98
N LEU A 293 -58.92 6.06 -18.08
CA LEU A 293 -57.67 6.36 -18.82
C LEU A 293 -56.65 7.07 -17.93
N ALA A 294 -57.12 7.95 -17.04
CA ALA A 294 -56.27 8.60 -16.05
C ALA A 294 -55.60 7.64 -15.10
N GLN A 295 -56.33 6.67 -14.58
CA GLN A 295 -55.80 5.64 -13.72
C GLN A 295 -54.77 4.76 -14.45
N LEU A 296 -55.05 4.40 -15.71
CA LEU A 296 -54.10 3.64 -16.56
C LEU A 296 -52.80 4.43 -16.76
N ALA A 297 -52.88 5.71 -17.07
CA ALA A 297 -51.71 6.55 -17.27
C ALA A 297 -50.89 6.72 -16.01
N VAL A 298 -51.53 6.90 -14.85
CA VAL A 298 -50.86 6.99 -13.54
C VAL A 298 -50.16 5.65 -13.21
N ILE A 299 -50.83 4.52 -13.39
CA ILE A 299 -50.26 3.20 -13.12
C ILE A 299 -49.05 2.96 -14.02
N THR A 300 -49.13 3.31 -15.32
CA THR A 300 -48.01 3.13 -16.27
C THR A 300 -46.81 4.01 -15.88
N SER A 301 -47.04 5.27 -15.49
CA SER A 301 -45.98 6.17 -15.02
C SER A 301 -45.36 5.63 -13.72
N MET A 302 -46.16 5.20 -12.76
CA MET A 302 -45.68 4.63 -11.50
C MET A 302 -44.91 3.34 -11.68
N MET A 303 -45.26 2.50 -12.65
CA MET A 303 -44.56 1.26 -12.99
C MET A 303 -43.08 1.52 -13.29
N VAL A 304 -42.78 2.53 -14.14
CA VAL A 304 -41.41 2.90 -14.48
C VAL A 304 -40.64 3.32 -13.23
N SER A 305 -41.18 4.27 -12.48
CA SER A 305 -40.53 4.83 -11.30
C SER A 305 -40.36 3.79 -10.20
N THR A 306 -41.37 2.97 -9.93
CA THR A 306 -41.29 1.91 -8.93
C THR A 306 -40.20 0.88 -9.26
N THR A 307 -40.07 0.54 -10.55
CA THR A 307 -39.01 -0.38 -11.00
C THR A 307 -37.61 0.20 -10.69
N TRP A 308 -37.36 1.46 -11.04
CA TRP A 308 -36.07 2.10 -10.79
C TRP A 308 -35.81 2.32 -9.30
N ILE A 309 -36.80 2.66 -8.49
CA ILE A 309 -36.69 2.76 -7.03
C ILE A 309 -36.29 1.41 -6.42
N LEU A 310 -36.93 0.32 -6.85
CA LEU A 310 -36.63 -1.03 -6.36
C LEU A 310 -35.24 -1.50 -6.78
N ILE A 311 -34.82 -1.21 -8.01
CA ILE A 311 -33.47 -1.51 -8.47
C ILE A 311 -32.45 -0.72 -7.62
N GLY A 312 -32.60 0.58 -7.50
CA GLY A 312 -31.72 1.44 -6.71
C GLY A 312 -31.62 0.99 -5.24
N PHE A 313 -32.75 0.62 -4.62
CA PHE A 313 -32.76 0.07 -3.27
C PHE A 313 -31.99 -1.25 -3.16
N THR A 314 -32.26 -2.21 -4.05
CA THR A 314 -31.60 -3.52 -4.00
C THR A 314 -30.11 -3.45 -4.32
N ASP A 315 -29.70 -2.56 -5.21
CA ASP A 315 -28.28 -2.31 -5.50
C ASP A 315 -27.59 -1.64 -4.32
N SER A 316 -28.19 -0.62 -3.72
CA SER A 316 -27.67 0.02 -2.50
C SER A 316 -27.54 -1.01 -1.36
N LEU A 317 -28.55 -1.84 -1.15
CA LEU A 317 -28.51 -2.90 -0.14
C LEU A 317 -27.40 -3.93 -0.41
N THR A 318 -27.21 -4.30 -1.66
CA THR A 318 -26.14 -5.24 -2.06
C THR A 318 -24.77 -4.61 -1.84
N ASN A 319 -24.58 -3.36 -2.23
CA ASN A 319 -23.34 -2.62 -2.06
C ASN A 319 -23.05 -2.31 -0.59
N LEU A 320 -24.08 -2.12 0.24
CA LEU A 320 -23.93 -1.97 1.69
C LEU A 320 -23.19 -3.17 2.31
N PHE A 321 -23.55 -4.38 1.91
CA PHE A 321 -22.86 -5.58 2.39
C PHE A 321 -21.47 -5.75 1.80
N LYS A 322 -21.26 -5.44 0.52
CA LYS A 322 -19.95 -5.51 -0.13
C LYS A 322 -18.99 -4.49 0.48
N ASN A 323 -19.41 -3.24 0.58
CA ASN A 323 -18.59 -2.17 1.11
C ASN A 323 -18.22 -2.41 2.59
N GLY A 324 -19.17 -2.93 3.38
CA GLY A 324 -18.91 -3.29 4.77
C GLY A 324 -17.80 -4.32 4.96
N LEU A 325 -17.53 -5.19 3.97
CA LEU A 325 -16.39 -6.12 3.99
C LEU A 325 -15.07 -5.41 3.70
N PHE A 326 -15.04 -4.40 2.81
CA PHE A 326 -13.84 -3.58 2.59
C PHE A 326 -13.52 -2.71 3.79
N ILE A 327 -14.54 -2.11 4.40
CA ILE A 327 -14.39 -1.32 5.63
C ILE A 327 -13.87 -2.20 6.80
N GLU A 328 -14.08 -3.51 6.78
CA GLU A 328 -13.50 -4.42 7.77
C GLU A 328 -11.97 -4.36 7.79
N TYR A 329 -11.32 -4.30 6.62
CA TYR A 329 -9.86 -4.19 6.53
C TYR A 329 -9.37 -2.85 7.11
N LEU A 330 -10.02 -1.74 6.71
CA LEU A 330 -9.72 -0.41 7.22
C LEU A 330 -9.89 -0.33 8.75
N ARG A 331 -11.01 -0.85 9.25
CA ARG A 331 -11.31 -0.88 10.68
C ARG A 331 -10.31 -1.74 11.45
N THR A 332 -10.03 -2.95 10.96
CA THR A 332 -9.08 -3.88 11.60
C THR A 332 -7.70 -3.27 11.69
N PHE A 333 -7.26 -2.56 10.64
CA PHE A 333 -5.98 -1.86 10.65
C PHE A 333 -5.97 -0.68 11.64
N LEU A 334 -7.00 0.16 11.66
CA LEU A 334 -7.08 1.30 12.58
C LEU A 334 -7.23 0.88 14.05
N GLU A 335 -7.91 -0.25 14.32
CA GLU A 335 -8.12 -0.81 15.66
C GLU A 335 -7.02 -1.79 16.08
N TYR A 336 -6.03 -2.07 15.22
CA TYR A 336 -4.89 -2.92 15.57
C TYR A 336 -4.16 -2.35 16.79
N LYS A 337 -3.85 -3.20 17.76
CA LYS A 337 -3.08 -2.81 18.95
C LYS A 337 -1.62 -3.17 18.72
N GLU A 338 -0.81 -2.15 18.70
CA GLU A 338 0.64 -2.29 18.55
C GLU A 338 1.23 -2.99 19.78
N LYS A 339 2.18 -3.89 19.55
CA LYS A 339 2.96 -4.54 20.62
C LYS A 339 4.06 -3.61 21.12
N ILE A 340 4.68 -2.86 20.20
CA ILE A 340 5.80 -1.94 20.44
C ILE A 340 5.43 -0.57 19.85
N PRO A 341 4.52 0.20 20.48
CA PRO A 341 4.12 1.50 19.94
C PRO A 341 5.26 2.51 19.98
N GLU A 342 5.43 3.27 18.89
CA GLU A 342 6.49 4.29 18.75
C GLU A 342 6.39 5.43 19.79
N ASP A 343 5.20 5.67 20.33
CA ASP A 343 4.91 6.65 21.37
C ASP A 343 4.85 6.03 22.77
N MET A 344 5.49 4.86 22.96
CA MET A 344 5.59 4.19 24.25
C MET A 344 6.39 5.06 25.22
N GLU A 345 5.73 5.54 26.27
CA GLU A 345 6.37 6.26 27.37
C GLU A 345 7.12 5.30 28.29
N GLY A 346 8.24 5.76 28.83
CA GLY A 346 9.07 4.97 29.72
C GLY A 346 10.12 5.84 30.40
N ALA A 347 11.09 5.19 31.03
CA ALA A 347 12.20 5.88 31.67
C ALA A 347 13.06 6.60 30.63
N ASP A 348 13.70 7.70 31.02
CA ASP A 348 14.68 8.38 30.20
C ASP A 348 16.00 7.58 30.21
N PRO A 349 16.54 7.13 29.07
CA PRO A 349 17.78 6.40 29.00
C PRO A 349 19.03 7.25 29.29
N GLY A 350 18.87 8.58 29.37
CA GLY A 350 19.99 9.53 29.41
C GLY A 350 20.70 9.62 28.05
N LYS A 351 21.87 10.29 28.05
CA LYS A 351 22.67 10.49 26.83
C LYS A 351 23.93 9.62 26.79
N THR A 352 24.23 8.86 27.86
CA THR A 352 25.48 8.10 27.99
C THR A 352 25.19 6.61 28.02
N ILE A 353 25.90 5.86 27.21
CA ILE A 353 25.88 4.40 27.21
C ILE A 353 27.12 3.91 27.92
N LYS A 354 26.95 3.24 29.09
CA LYS A 354 28.04 2.54 29.79
C LYS A 354 28.20 1.11 29.29
N SER A 355 27.08 0.38 29.18
CA SER A 355 27.04 -0.95 28.62
C SER A 355 25.68 -1.26 27.99
N ILE A 356 25.70 -2.12 26.98
CA ILE A 356 24.52 -2.84 26.47
C ILE A 356 24.81 -4.31 26.55
N GLU A 357 23.94 -5.07 27.25
CA GLU A 357 24.15 -6.47 27.55
C GLU A 357 23.00 -7.31 26.95
N PHE A 358 23.33 -8.34 26.21
CA PHE A 358 22.39 -9.37 25.79
C PHE A 358 22.53 -10.53 26.77
N ARG A 359 21.45 -10.87 27.48
CA ARG A 359 21.44 -11.95 28.50
C ARG A 359 20.50 -13.06 28.06
N ASN A 360 21.08 -14.18 27.64
CA ASN A 360 20.35 -15.38 27.25
C ASN A 360 19.26 -15.11 26.19
N VAL A 361 19.59 -14.31 25.18
CA VAL A 361 18.61 -13.80 24.18
C VAL A 361 18.38 -14.85 23.11
N SER A 362 17.12 -15.29 22.96
CA SER A 362 16.64 -16.13 21.86
C SER A 362 15.60 -15.38 21.02
N PHE A 363 15.63 -15.60 19.72
CA PHE A 363 14.68 -14.97 18.80
C PHE A 363 14.41 -15.83 17.57
N SER A 364 13.13 -15.86 17.16
CA SER A 364 12.65 -16.58 15.98
C SER A 364 11.80 -15.69 15.09
N TYR A 365 11.98 -15.77 13.77
CA TYR A 365 11.00 -15.27 12.81
C TYR A 365 9.98 -16.37 12.53
N LYS A 366 8.76 -16.21 13.03
CA LYS A 366 7.74 -17.27 13.03
C LYS A 366 8.28 -18.55 13.66
N ASP A 367 8.43 -19.61 12.87
CA ASP A 367 8.87 -20.93 13.33
C ASP A 367 10.39 -21.17 13.14
N LYS A 368 11.14 -20.19 12.61
CA LYS A 368 12.57 -20.33 12.35
C LYS A 368 13.36 -19.59 13.41
N GLU A 369 14.04 -20.34 14.28
CA GLU A 369 14.99 -19.79 15.24
C GLU A 369 16.20 -19.21 14.51
N VAL A 370 16.60 -17.98 14.89
CA VAL A 370 17.71 -17.23 14.29
C VAL A 370 18.77 -16.89 15.32
N LEU A 371 18.39 -16.62 16.55
CA LEU A 371 19.31 -16.42 17.67
C LEU A 371 18.89 -17.36 18.79
N SER A 372 19.89 -18.04 19.40
CA SER A 372 19.70 -19.04 20.45
C SER A 372 20.61 -18.75 21.62
N HIS A 373 20.03 -18.44 22.80
CA HIS A 373 20.73 -18.23 24.08
C HIS A 373 21.95 -17.30 23.99
N LEU A 374 21.83 -16.24 23.17
CA LEU A 374 22.92 -15.30 22.87
C LEU A 374 23.32 -14.51 24.13
N ASN A 375 24.61 -14.48 24.45
CA ASN A 375 25.18 -13.68 25.51
C ASN A 375 26.31 -12.83 24.93
N MET A 376 26.23 -11.49 25.07
CA MET A 376 27.28 -10.56 24.63
C MET A 376 27.13 -9.19 25.28
N GLU A 377 28.20 -8.41 25.28
CA GLU A 377 28.23 -7.06 25.89
C GLU A 377 28.91 -6.07 24.96
N PHE A 378 28.32 -4.87 24.83
CA PHE A 378 28.94 -3.68 24.24
C PHE A 378 29.21 -2.66 25.34
N ARG A 379 30.46 -2.31 25.59
CA ARG A 379 30.87 -1.26 26.55
C ARG A 379 31.02 0.05 25.84
N GLY A 380 30.64 1.12 26.52
CA GLY A 380 30.71 2.48 25.98
C GLY A 380 32.13 2.89 25.54
N GLY A 381 32.22 3.64 24.44
CA GLY A 381 33.48 4.15 23.89
C GLY A 381 34.42 3.12 23.31
N LYS A 382 33.90 1.92 22.96
CA LYS A 382 34.65 0.83 22.34
C LYS A 382 34.15 0.53 20.94
N THR A 383 35.05 0.02 20.13
CA THR A 383 34.77 -0.40 18.75
C THR A 383 34.61 -1.89 18.65
N TYR A 384 33.50 -2.37 18.13
CA TYR A 384 33.14 -3.76 17.98
C TYR A 384 32.95 -4.14 16.52
N ALA A 385 33.43 -5.31 16.16
CA ALA A 385 33.16 -5.94 14.88
C ALA A 385 32.27 -7.18 15.05
N LEU A 386 31.18 -7.26 14.26
CA LEU A 386 30.35 -8.46 14.16
C LEU A 386 30.66 -9.20 12.87
N VAL A 387 31.21 -10.39 12.99
CA VAL A 387 31.66 -11.24 11.89
C VAL A 387 30.87 -12.55 11.85
N GLY A 388 30.76 -13.16 10.70
CA GLY A 388 30.08 -14.46 10.53
C GLY A 388 29.49 -14.63 9.15
N HIS A 389 29.11 -15.85 8.80
CA HIS A 389 28.48 -16.15 7.51
C HIS A 389 27.13 -15.45 7.31
N ASN A 390 26.68 -15.41 6.05
CA ASN A 390 25.33 -14.92 5.73
C ASN A 390 24.29 -15.80 6.46
N GLY A 391 23.30 -15.13 7.09
CA GLY A 391 22.29 -15.84 7.89
C GLY A 391 22.70 -16.20 9.33
N ALA A 392 23.89 -15.82 9.80
CA ALA A 392 24.33 -16.06 11.18
C ALA A 392 23.56 -15.27 12.26
N GLY A 393 22.68 -14.32 11.85
CA GLY A 393 21.86 -13.54 12.78
C GLY A 393 22.36 -12.11 13.06
N LYS A 394 23.42 -11.64 12.37
CA LYS A 394 24.01 -10.30 12.59
C LYS A 394 23.02 -9.14 12.48
N THR A 395 22.29 -9.05 11.37
CA THR A 395 21.27 -8.01 11.14
C THR A 395 20.09 -8.17 12.10
N THR A 396 19.72 -9.40 12.46
CA THR A 396 18.68 -9.69 13.46
C THR A 396 19.07 -9.17 14.83
N LEU A 397 20.35 -9.34 15.22
CA LEU A 397 20.90 -8.81 16.46
C LEU A 397 20.76 -7.27 16.51
N ILE A 398 21.09 -6.58 15.42
CA ILE A 398 20.93 -5.12 15.34
C ILE A 398 19.43 -4.71 15.38
N LYS A 399 18.55 -5.47 14.72
CA LYS A 399 17.10 -5.21 14.81
C LYS A 399 16.57 -5.35 16.24
N LEU A 400 17.05 -6.30 17.02
CA LEU A 400 16.72 -6.47 18.43
C LEU A 400 17.34 -5.36 19.29
N LEU A 401 18.61 -5.00 19.04
CA LEU A 401 19.28 -3.87 19.71
C LEU A 401 18.51 -2.57 19.53
N LEU A 402 17.96 -2.30 18.34
CA LEU A 402 17.17 -1.12 18.05
C LEU A 402 15.69 -1.26 18.48
N ARG A 403 15.36 -2.39 19.09
CA ARG A 403 14.01 -2.72 19.53
C ARG A 403 12.97 -2.62 18.41
N PHE A 404 13.32 -3.07 17.18
CA PHE A 404 12.31 -3.33 16.14
C PHE A 404 11.54 -4.62 16.43
N TYR A 405 12.12 -5.48 17.25
CA TYR A 405 11.54 -6.70 17.81
C TYR A 405 11.92 -6.80 19.28
N ASP A 406 11.08 -7.42 20.09
CA ASP A 406 11.44 -7.87 21.43
C ASP A 406 11.95 -9.32 21.37
N PRO A 407 12.92 -9.72 22.20
CA PRO A 407 13.38 -11.10 22.24
C PRO A 407 12.28 -12.05 22.70
N ALA A 408 12.29 -13.29 22.17
CA ALA A 408 11.36 -14.34 22.60
C ALA A 408 11.70 -14.83 24.03
N GLU A 409 12.99 -14.96 24.31
CA GLU A 409 13.52 -15.30 25.63
C GLU A 409 14.72 -14.41 25.96
N GLY A 410 14.97 -14.25 27.25
CA GLY A 410 16.05 -13.40 27.74
C GLY A 410 15.72 -11.92 27.77
N SER A 411 16.76 -11.09 27.89
CA SER A 411 16.63 -9.64 27.99
C SER A 411 17.83 -8.91 27.39
N ILE A 412 17.59 -7.69 26.92
CA ILE A 412 18.63 -6.77 26.48
C ILE A 412 18.61 -5.61 27.46
N LEU A 413 19.76 -5.35 28.07
CA LEU A 413 19.89 -4.34 29.13
C LEU A 413 20.74 -3.17 28.62
N LEU A 414 20.24 -1.95 28.79
CA LEU A 414 21.03 -0.71 28.66
C LEU A 414 21.37 -0.22 30.07
N ASN A 415 22.66 -0.10 30.37
CA ASN A 415 23.15 0.35 31.68
C ASN A 415 22.52 -0.46 32.85
N GLY A 416 22.32 -1.77 32.67
CA GLY A 416 21.76 -2.69 33.67
C GLY A 416 20.23 -2.73 33.75
N ARG A 417 19.50 -1.92 32.97
CA ARG A 417 18.03 -1.86 32.93
C ARG A 417 17.51 -2.38 31.58
N ASP A 418 16.40 -3.12 31.60
CA ASP A 418 15.80 -3.68 30.38
C ASP A 418 15.37 -2.58 29.39
N ILE A 419 15.70 -2.76 28.10
CA ILE A 419 15.36 -1.79 27.05
C ILE A 419 13.85 -1.59 26.88
N ARG A 420 13.03 -2.56 27.31
CA ARG A 420 11.56 -2.49 27.28
C ARG A 420 10.97 -1.47 28.26
N GLU A 421 11.75 -1.02 29.25
CA GLU A 421 11.30 -0.07 30.26
C GLU A 421 11.58 1.41 29.88
N TYR A 422 12.32 1.65 28.82
CA TYR A 422 12.65 2.99 28.36
C TYR A 422 11.61 3.58 27.41
N ASP A 423 11.52 4.92 27.39
CA ASP A 423 10.86 5.67 26.31
C ASP A 423 11.50 5.28 24.97
N LEU A 424 10.73 4.68 24.09
CA LEU A 424 11.25 4.07 22.85
C LEU A 424 11.91 5.10 21.94
N LYS A 425 11.32 6.29 21.82
CA LYS A 425 11.83 7.36 20.96
C LYS A 425 13.18 7.89 21.49
N LYS A 426 13.28 8.09 22.80
CA LYS A 426 14.53 8.53 23.46
C LYS A 426 15.59 7.43 23.40
N TYR A 427 15.19 6.17 23.58
CA TYR A 427 16.09 5.03 23.43
C TYR A 427 16.69 4.96 22.01
N ARG A 428 15.86 5.01 20.98
CA ARG A 428 16.35 4.99 19.58
C ARG A 428 17.13 6.24 19.19
N ALA A 429 16.94 7.36 19.87
CA ALA A 429 17.74 8.56 19.66
C ALA A 429 19.22 8.36 20.04
N LEU A 430 19.55 7.37 20.87
CA LEU A 430 20.93 7.02 21.23
C LEU A 430 21.72 6.36 20.08
N PHE A 431 21.07 5.96 19.00
CA PHE A 431 21.67 5.19 17.92
C PHE A 431 21.65 5.96 16.59
N ALA A 432 22.74 5.90 15.85
CA ALA A 432 22.77 6.22 14.42
C ALA A 432 23.10 4.94 13.64
N THR A 433 22.41 4.72 12.54
CA THR A 433 22.53 3.47 11.76
C THR A 433 22.68 3.74 10.28
N ALA A 434 23.62 3.03 9.65
CA ALA A 434 23.71 2.87 8.20
C ALA A 434 23.46 1.40 7.88
N PHE A 435 22.23 1.06 7.47
CA PHE A 435 21.86 -0.30 7.11
C PHE A 435 22.29 -0.68 5.70
N GLN A 436 22.48 -1.96 5.44
CA GLN A 436 22.69 -2.52 4.11
C GLN A 436 21.48 -2.30 3.18
N ASP A 437 20.26 -2.54 3.71
CA ASP A 437 18.98 -2.39 3.00
C ASP A 437 18.48 -0.94 3.04
N HIS A 438 19.28 -0.02 2.55
CA HIS A 438 18.92 1.40 2.55
C HIS A 438 18.00 1.79 1.39
N ARG A 439 17.21 2.85 1.59
CA ARG A 439 16.32 3.41 0.55
C ARG A 439 16.65 4.87 0.30
N MET A 440 16.60 5.25 -0.98
CA MET A 440 16.66 6.62 -1.44
C MET A 440 15.26 7.22 -1.42
N PHE A 441 15.15 8.44 -0.93
CA PHE A 441 13.91 9.20 -0.99
C PHE A 441 14.02 10.28 -2.05
N SER A 442 12.94 10.52 -2.78
CA SER A 442 12.84 11.59 -3.80
C SER A 442 12.77 12.97 -3.13
N MET A 443 13.87 13.34 -2.47
CA MET A 443 14.08 14.59 -1.73
C MET A 443 15.48 15.11 -2.03
N SER A 444 15.83 16.31 -1.56
CA SER A 444 17.18 16.82 -1.72
C SER A 444 18.24 15.93 -1.07
N VAL A 445 19.50 16.05 -1.50
CA VAL A 445 20.62 15.38 -0.81
C VAL A 445 20.66 15.80 0.65
N LEU A 446 20.47 17.10 0.94
CA LEU A 446 20.42 17.64 2.28
C LEU A 446 19.35 16.92 3.14
N ASP A 447 18.12 16.78 2.65
CA ASP A 447 17.05 16.09 3.36
C ASP A 447 17.33 14.60 3.52
N ASN A 448 17.93 13.97 2.50
CA ASN A 448 18.35 12.57 2.56
C ASN A 448 19.46 12.30 3.57
N VAL A 449 20.30 13.29 3.90
CA VAL A 449 21.33 13.15 4.92
C VAL A 449 20.78 13.46 6.31
N ILE A 450 20.01 14.55 6.46
CA ILE A 450 19.45 14.98 7.77
C ILE A 450 18.35 14.03 8.26
N MET A 451 17.53 13.47 7.34
CA MET A 451 16.44 12.55 7.67
C MET A 451 15.50 13.06 8.78
N GLY A 452 15.29 14.38 8.85
CA GLY A 452 14.41 15.01 9.83
C GLY A 452 14.99 15.14 11.25
N GLU A 453 16.30 14.95 11.44
CA GLU A 453 16.97 15.25 12.72
C GLU A 453 16.82 16.74 13.07
N ASN A 454 16.69 17.04 14.36
CA ASN A 454 16.44 18.40 14.85
C ASN A 454 17.73 19.23 14.87
N ILE A 455 18.20 19.65 13.70
CA ILE A 455 19.38 20.49 13.52
C ILE A 455 18.93 21.90 13.15
N PRO A 456 19.42 22.94 13.81
CA PRO A 456 19.13 24.33 13.45
C PRO A 456 19.43 24.61 11.98
N LYS A 457 18.54 25.31 11.28
CA LYS A 457 18.65 25.54 9.83
C LYS A 457 19.99 26.13 9.41
N GLU A 458 20.52 27.04 10.22
CA GLU A 458 21.80 27.73 9.99
C GLU A 458 23.01 26.77 10.02
N GLN A 459 22.88 25.63 10.69
CA GLN A 459 23.94 24.60 10.81
C GLN A 459 23.78 23.43 9.88
N GLN A 460 22.59 23.27 9.24
CA GLN A 460 22.28 22.09 8.43
C GLN A 460 23.24 21.91 7.28
N GLU A 461 23.47 22.96 6.48
CA GLU A 461 24.36 22.89 5.31
C GLU A 461 25.79 22.53 5.70
N GLN A 462 26.32 23.18 6.75
CA GLN A 462 27.68 22.89 7.22
C GLN A 462 27.82 21.46 7.72
N LYS A 463 26.91 20.99 8.58
CA LYS A 463 26.95 19.62 9.11
C LYS A 463 26.79 18.57 8.02
N VAL A 464 25.93 18.81 7.02
CA VAL A 464 25.79 17.93 5.87
C VAL A 464 27.05 17.90 5.02
N CYS A 465 27.64 19.06 4.70
CA CYS A 465 28.90 19.11 3.95
C CYS A 465 30.02 18.35 4.67
N ASP A 466 30.15 18.52 5.98
CA ASP A 466 31.19 17.83 6.77
C ASP A 466 30.94 16.31 6.81
N ALA A 467 29.67 15.86 6.97
CA ALA A 467 29.32 14.45 6.89
C ALA A 467 29.55 13.85 5.49
N LEU A 468 29.31 14.62 4.42
CA LEU A 468 29.59 14.19 3.04
C LEU A 468 31.08 14.06 2.78
N LYS A 469 31.91 14.94 3.36
CA LYS A 469 33.38 14.80 3.28
C LYS A 469 33.86 13.53 3.97
N LEU A 470 33.38 13.26 5.19
CA LEU A 470 33.72 12.05 5.93
C LEU A 470 33.28 10.78 5.21
N SER A 471 32.13 10.78 4.56
CA SER A 471 31.66 9.63 3.79
C SER A 471 32.27 9.51 2.37
N GLY A 472 33.06 10.51 1.93
CA GLY A 472 33.62 10.58 0.59
C GLY A 472 32.59 10.82 -0.52
N ALA A 473 31.44 11.44 -0.20
CA ALA A 473 30.40 11.81 -1.16
C ALA A 473 30.47 13.27 -1.61
N TYR A 474 31.25 14.11 -0.95
CA TYR A 474 31.23 15.56 -1.10
C TYR A 474 31.45 16.03 -2.54
N ASP A 475 32.54 15.62 -3.18
CA ASP A 475 32.91 16.08 -4.53
C ASP A 475 31.85 15.72 -5.56
N LYS A 476 31.32 14.50 -5.47
CA LYS A 476 30.24 14.05 -6.33
C LYS A 476 28.97 14.87 -6.13
N VAL A 477 28.58 15.11 -4.89
CA VAL A 477 27.37 15.88 -4.57
C VAL A 477 27.51 17.33 -5.04
N MET A 478 28.68 17.95 -4.83
CA MET A 478 28.93 19.33 -5.27
C MET A 478 29.03 19.46 -6.80
N SER A 479 29.29 18.37 -7.52
CA SER A 479 29.23 18.35 -9.00
C SER A 479 27.81 18.27 -9.56
N LEU A 480 26.79 18.02 -8.73
CA LEU A 480 25.39 18.00 -9.15
C LEU A 480 24.85 19.41 -9.42
N PRO A 481 23.83 19.59 -10.27
CA PRO A 481 23.35 20.90 -10.73
C PRO A 481 23.03 21.90 -9.62
N LYS A 482 22.49 21.43 -8.48
CA LYS A 482 22.10 22.24 -7.31
C LYS A 482 22.89 21.84 -6.04
N GLY A 483 24.03 21.11 -6.19
CA GLY A 483 24.81 20.63 -5.06
C GLY A 483 23.98 19.82 -4.08
N ILE A 484 24.06 20.15 -2.77
CA ILE A 484 23.27 19.49 -1.71
C ILE A 484 21.75 19.69 -1.83
N GLN A 485 21.29 20.68 -2.58
CA GLN A 485 19.87 20.93 -2.85
C GLN A 485 19.33 20.15 -4.04
N THR A 486 20.17 19.36 -4.73
CA THR A 486 19.73 18.52 -5.85
C THR A 486 18.79 17.43 -5.34
N THR A 487 17.60 17.32 -5.95
CA THR A 487 16.65 16.23 -5.69
C THR A 487 17.21 14.91 -6.18
N LEU A 488 17.14 13.87 -5.38
CA LEU A 488 17.49 12.52 -5.78
C LEU A 488 16.30 11.84 -6.46
N THR A 489 16.55 11.13 -7.55
CA THR A 489 15.55 10.51 -8.45
C THR A 489 14.79 11.52 -9.32
N HIS A 490 14.17 11.02 -10.40
CA HIS A 490 13.34 11.82 -11.32
C HIS A 490 11.82 11.71 -11.04
N GLU A 491 11.41 11.22 -9.85
CA GLU A 491 9.98 11.03 -9.59
C GLU A 491 9.18 12.33 -9.50
N PHE A 492 9.80 13.42 -9.02
CA PHE A 492 9.13 14.71 -8.80
C PHE A 492 9.88 15.89 -9.47
N ASP A 493 11.08 15.66 -9.98
CA ASP A 493 11.93 16.70 -10.56
C ASP A 493 12.70 16.11 -11.76
N ASP A 494 12.40 16.61 -12.95
CA ASP A 494 13.07 16.17 -14.19
C ASP A 494 14.58 16.47 -14.17
N GLU A 495 15.01 17.51 -13.40
CA GLU A 495 16.41 17.84 -13.15
C GLU A 495 17.02 17.04 -11.98
N GLY A 496 16.29 16.11 -11.39
CA GLY A 496 16.76 15.25 -10.33
C GLY A 496 17.98 14.42 -10.75
N ALA A 497 18.78 13.98 -9.79
CA ALA A 497 19.96 13.16 -10.03
C ALA A 497 19.73 11.70 -9.64
N VAL A 498 20.16 10.77 -10.50
CA VAL A 498 20.23 9.34 -10.16
C VAL A 498 21.69 9.01 -9.85
N LEU A 499 21.94 8.56 -8.61
CA LEU A 499 23.26 8.16 -8.14
C LEU A 499 23.49 6.67 -8.39
N SER A 500 24.75 6.29 -8.61
CA SER A 500 25.15 4.88 -8.60
C SER A 500 25.00 4.28 -7.20
N GLY A 501 24.94 2.95 -7.08
CA GLY A 501 24.79 2.27 -5.79
C GLY A 501 25.88 2.66 -4.77
N GLY A 502 27.15 2.76 -5.22
CA GLY A 502 28.26 3.17 -4.36
C GLY A 502 28.22 4.64 -3.95
N GLU A 503 27.82 5.54 -4.85
CA GLU A 503 27.64 6.97 -4.52
C GLU A 503 26.50 7.14 -3.51
N PHE A 504 25.40 6.40 -3.68
CA PHE A 504 24.29 6.46 -2.76
C PHE A 504 24.64 5.85 -1.39
N GLN A 505 25.41 4.75 -1.36
CA GLN A 505 25.89 4.16 -0.12
C GLN A 505 26.69 5.16 0.72
N LYS A 506 27.53 6.00 0.10
CA LYS A 506 28.26 7.08 0.77
C LYS A 506 27.31 8.11 1.40
N ILE A 507 26.18 8.44 0.77
CA ILE A 507 25.14 9.31 1.37
C ILE A 507 24.50 8.64 2.58
N VAL A 508 24.23 7.35 2.52
CA VAL A 508 23.68 6.60 3.67
C VAL A 508 24.65 6.60 4.86
N VAL A 509 25.93 6.46 4.61
CA VAL A 509 26.96 6.58 5.65
C VAL A 509 27.00 8.01 6.22
N ALA A 510 26.85 9.05 5.39
CA ALA A 510 26.75 10.43 5.85
C ALA A 510 25.58 10.67 6.83
N ARG A 511 24.45 9.94 6.69
CA ARG A 511 23.34 9.96 7.68
C ARG A 511 23.82 9.61 9.09
N ALA A 512 24.69 8.60 9.22
CA ALA A 512 25.22 8.19 10.52
C ALA A 512 26.25 9.19 11.08
N PHE A 513 26.95 9.94 10.24
CA PHE A 513 27.86 11.00 10.68
C PHE A 513 27.15 12.25 11.17
N VAL A 514 26.08 12.68 10.48
CA VAL A 514 25.30 13.88 10.84
C VAL A 514 24.64 13.75 12.20
N LYS A 515 24.21 12.55 12.59
CA LYS A 515 23.51 12.32 13.85
C LYS A 515 24.47 12.30 15.03
N GLU A 516 24.29 13.22 15.98
CA GLU A 516 25.01 13.27 17.24
C GLU A 516 24.40 12.26 18.24
N CYS A 517 25.06 11.15 18.47
CA CYS A 517 24.59 10.09 19.36
C CYS A 517 25.77 9.27 19.90
N PRO A 518 25.63 8.61 21.07
CA PRO A 518 26.73 7.85 21.69
C PRO A 518 27.03 6.51 21.04
N PHE A 519 26.15 6.00 20.17
CA PHE A 519 26.29 4.66 19.58
C PHE A 519 26.03 4.67 18.07
N LYS A 520 27.01 4.23 17.28
CA LYS A 520 26.92 4.21 15.83
C LYS A 520 27.03 2.79 15.29
N ILE A 521 26.18 2.44 14.31
CA ILE A 521 26.10 1.12 13.71
C ILE A 521 26.25 1.26 12.20
N PHE A 522 27.19 0.52 11.64
CA PHE A 522 27.42 0.43 10.21
C PHE A 522 27.27 -1.01 9.74
N ASP A 523 26.27 -1.30 8.96
CA ASP A 523 26.00 -2.63 8.38
C ASP A 523 26.50 -2.65 6.93
N GLU A 524 27.66 -3.28 6.70
CA GLU A 524 28.38 -3.37 5.42
C GLU A 524 28.54 -2.03 4.67
N PRO A 525 29.15 -1.00 5.31
CA PRO A 525 29.19 0.36 4.74
C PRO A 525 30.01 0.47 3.46
N SER A 526 30.78 -0.54 3.08
CA SER A 526 31.71 -0.54 1.95
C SER A 526 31.34 -1.54 0.83
N SER A 527 30.17 -2.18 0.87
CA SER A 527 29.83 -3.27 -0.05
C SER A 527 29.91 -2.91 -1.55
N ALA A 528 29.71 -1.63 -1.91
CA ALA A 528 29.74 -1.12 -3.28
C ALA A 528 30.93 -0.19 -3.56
N LEU A 529 31.95 -0.16 -2.69
CA LEU A 529 33.14 0.70 -2.81
C LEU A 529 34.36 -0.08 -3.35
N ASP A 530 35.23 0.65 -4.04
CA ASP A 530 36.55 0.16 -4.38
C ASP A 530 37.48 0.11 -3.13
N PRO A 531 38.59 -0.66 -3.15
CA PRO A 531 39.42 -0.86 -1.97
C PRO A 531 40.04 0.42 -1.39
N ILE A 532 40.34 1.43 -2.21
CA ILE A 532 40.93 2.69 -1.75
C ILE A 532 39.87 3.54 -1.03
N ALA A 533 38.70 3.69 -1.65
CA ALA A 533 37.56 4.38 -1.05
C ALA A 533 37.10 3.70 0.24
N GLU A 534 37.15 2.36 0.30
CA GLU A 534 36.86 1.59 1.50
C GLU A 534 37.83 1.90 2.65
N ALA A 535 39.14 1.85 2.40
CA ALA A 535 40.16 2.15 3.41
C ALA A 535 39.98 3.56 3.98
N THR A 536 39.82 4.56 3.08
CA THR A 536 39.57 5.94 3.49
C THR A 536 38.29 6.09 4.32
N LEU A 537 37.22 5.38 3.94
CA LEU A 537 35.97 5.41 4.69
C LEU A 537 36.13 4.84 6.09
N PHE A 538 36.80 3.70 6.27
CA PHE A 538 37.03 3.10 7.58
C PHE A 538 37.94 3.99 8.45
N ASP A 539 38.98 4.61 7.90
CA ASP A 539 39.83 5.56 8.62
C ASP A 539 38.99 6.74 9.13
N ASN A 540 38.13 7.31 8.28
CA ASN A 540 37.20 8.37 8.67
C ASN A 540 36.21 7.92 9.75
N ILE A 541 35.68 6.69 9.66
CA ILE A 541 34.77 6.11 10.69
C ILE A 541 35.51 6.01 12.02
N TYR A 542 36.70 5.44 12.03
CA TYR A 542 37.50 5.29 13.27
C TYR A 542 37.89 6.63 13.89
N GLU A 543 38.29 7.61 13.06
CA GLU A 543 38.65 8.94 13.55
C GLU A 543 37.47 9.71 14.11
N SER A 544 36.38 9.80 13.32
CA SER A 544 35.21 10.60 13.69
C SER A 544 34.36 10.00 14.80
N CYS A 545 34.51 8.71 15.08
CA CYS A 545 33.73 7.98 16.08
C CYS A 545 34.54 7.57 17.32
N ARG A 546 35.75 8.12 17.55
CA ARG A 546 36.62 7.75 18.70
C ARG A 546 35.96 7.84 20.08
N GLU A 547 35.07 8.81 20.27
CA GLU A 547 34.35 9.01 21.53
C GLU A 547 33.02 8.24 21.60
N ASN A 548 32.61 7.62 20.49
CA ASN A 548 31.36 6.87 20.39
C ASN A 548 31.60 5.37 20.60
N THR A 549 30.56 4.66 20.98
CA THR A 549 30.53 3.21 20.81
C THR A 549 30.24 2.90 19.34
N LEU A 550 31.11 2.11 18.72
CA LEU A 550 31.02 1.78 17.31
C LEU A 550 30.76 0.29 17.15
N VAL A 551 29.77 -0.08 16.37
CA VAL A 551 29.55 -1.45 15.93
C VAL A 551 29.48 -1.49 14.41
N PHE A 552 30.31 -2.32 13.81
CA PHE A 552 30.20 -2.55 12.39
C PHE A 552 30.09 -4.02 12.05
N ILE A 553 29.28 -4.31 11.07
CA ILE A 553 29.16 -5.60 10.42
C ILE A 553 29.99 -5.57 9.17
N SER A 554 30.94 -6.46 9.03
CA SER A 554 31.75 -6.57 7.81
C SER A 554 31.95 -8.02 7.42
N HIS A 555 31.87 -8.28 6.14
CA HIS A 555 32.33 -9.53 5.53
C HIS A 555 33.80 -9.45 5.08
N ARG A 556 34.41 -8.24 5.10
CA ARG A 556 35.80 -8.00 4.77
C ARG A 556 36.63 -7.92 6.05
N LEU A 557 37.40 -8.96 6.30
CA LEU A 557 38.13 -9.11 7.57
C LEU A 557 39.31 -8.14 7.72
N SER A 558 39.77 -7.50 6.63
CA SER A 558 40.76 -6.43 6.68
C SER A 558 40.32 -5.23 7.50
N SER A 559 39.03 -4.88 7.45
CA SER A 559 38.46 -3.77 8.23
C SER A 559 38.28 -4.09 9.72
N VAL A 560 38.34 -5.35 10.09
CA VAL A 560 38.08 -5.82 11.48
C VAL A 560 39.30 -5.72 12.41
N GLN A 561 40.52 -5.63 11.85
CA GLN A 561 41.77 -5.60 12.61
C GLN A 561 41.87 -4.51 13.65
N ASN A 562 41.28 -3.35 13.34
CA ASN A 562 41.32 -2.16 14.20
C ASN A 562 40.20 -2.12 15.24
N ALA A 563 39.33 -3.15 15.32
CA ALA A 563 38.31 -3.23 16.35
C ALA A 563 38.89 -3.60 17.72
N ASP A 564 38.40 -2.97 18.79
CA ASP A 564 38.76 -3.33 20.16
C ASP A 564 38.33 -4.76 20.50
N TRP A 565 37.19 -5.20 19.93
CA TRP A 565 36.64 -6.53 20.19
C TRP A 565 35.85 -7.04 18.98
N VAL A 566 36.03 -8.32 18.72
CA VAL A 566 35.36 -9.03 17.61
C VAL A 566 34.45 -10.10 18.16
N TYR A 567 33.23 -10.17 17.69
CA TYR A 567 32.29 -11.26 17.93
C TYR A 567 32.07 -12.05 16.64
N LEU A 568 32.41 -13.33 16.66
CA LEU A 568 32.10 -14.27 15.58
C LEU A 568 30.76 -14.96 15.87
N LEU A 569 29.76 -14.64 15.08
CA LEU A 569 28.45 -15.28 15.13
C LEU A 569 28.40 -16.44 14.14
N SER A 570 27.92 -17.58 14.61
CA SER A 570 27.59 -18.74 13.78
C SER A 570 26.41 -19.48 14.39
N GLU A 571 25.46 -19.92 13.56
CA GLU A 571 24.27 -20.66 13.99
C GLU A 571 23.49 -19.96 15.13
N GLY A 572 23.36 -18.65 15.07
CA GLY A 572 22.60 -17.86 16.04
C GLY A 572 23.25 -17.68 17.40
N THR A 573 24.53 -18.10 17.57
CA THR A 573 25.27 -17.98 18.82
C THR A 573 26.60 -17.27 18.61
N VAL A 574 27.20 -16.72 19.69
CA VAL A 574 28.59 -16.26 19.68
C VAL A 574 29.51 -17.50 19.85
N LYS A 575 30.25 -17.84 18.82
CA LYS A 575 31.20 -18.98 18.84
C LYS A 575 32.57 -18.56 19.34
N GLU A 576 33.04 -17.40 18.92
CA GLU A 576 34.36 -16.87 19.32
C GLU A 576 34.22 -15.37 19.61
N ALA A 577 34.97 -14.90 20.62
CA ALA A 577 34.99 -13.49 20.98
C ALA A 577 36.38 -13.11 21.53
N GLY A 578 36.92 -11.99 21.08
CA GLY A 578 38.25 -11.53 21.51
C GLY A 578 38.78 -10.38 20.65
N THR A 579 40.01 -9.97 20.89
CA THR A 579 40.70 -9.07 19.96
C THR A 579 41.11 -9.84 18.70
N HIS A 580 41.39 -9.14 17.62
CA HIS A 580 41.89 -9.76 16.37
C HIS A 580 43.09 -10.69 16.66
N HIS A 581 44.08 -10.24 17.47
CA HIS A 581 45.27 -10.99 17.78
C HIS A 581 44.95 -12.29 18.57
N MET A 582 44.12 -12.20 19.61
CA MET A 582 43.68 -13.37 20.38
C MET A 582 42.98 -14.41 19.49
N LEU A 583 42.10 -13.98 18.61
CA LEU A 583 41.36 -14.89 17.74
C LEU A 583 42.24 -15.53 16.65
N MET A 584 43.25 -14.82 16.18
CA MET A 584 44.26 -15.39 15.27
C MET A 584 45.14 -16.45 15.96
N GLU A 585 45.55 -16.20 17.22
CA GLU A 585 46.33 -17.15 18.01
C GLU A 585 45.57 -18.43 18.36
N GLN A 586 44.23 -18.30 18.56
CA GLN A 586 43.35 -19.44 18.84
C GLN A 586 43.26 -20.42 17.66
N ASN A 587 43.65 -20.02 16.46
CA ASN A 587 43.53 -20.82 15.22
C ASN A 587 42.13 -21.44 15.03
N GLY A 588 41.08 -20.73 15.45
CA GLY A 588 39.69 -21.14 15.36
C GLY A 588 39.02 -20.80 14.02
N ILE A 589 37.69 -20.70 14.05
CA ILE A 589 36.87 -20.39 12.87
C ILE A 589 37.24 -19.01 12.31
N TYR A 590 37.46 -18.02 13.18
CA TYR A 590 37.87 -16.68 12.79
C TYR A 590 39.19 -16.67 12.02
N ALA A 591 40.23 -17.36 12.54
CA ALA A 591 41.54 -17.44 11.93
C ALA A 591 41.49 -18.13 10.54
N ASP A 592 40.69 -19.20 10.42
CA ASP A 592 40.46 -19.88 9.13
C ASP A 592 39.77 -18.98 8.12
N MET A 593 38.72 -18.28 8.53
CA MET A 593 38.03 -17.29 7.67
C MET A 593 38.97 -16.17 7.22
N TYR A 594 39.77 -15.62 8.15
CA TYR A 594 40.72 -14.55 7.86
C TYR A 594 41.79 -15.01 6.87
N SER A 595 42.40 -16.18 7.15
CA SER A 595 43.46 -16.75 6.29
C SER A 595 42.97 -17.05 4.87
N LYS A 596 41.73 -17.53 4.72
CA LYS A 596 41.13 -17.77 3.39
C LYS A 596 40.91 -16.48 2.62
N GLN A 597 40.48 -15.41 3.30
CA GLN A 597 40.33 -14.10 2.64
C GLN A 597 41.69 -13.48 2.29
N ALA A 598 42.67 -13.53 3.21
CA ALA A 598 44.01 -13.00 2.98
C ALA A 598 44.72 -13.69 1.80
N LYS A 599 44.60 -15.02 1.67
CA LYS A 599 45.15 -15.76 0.51
C LYS A 599 44.62 -15.27 -0.83
N ASN A 600 43.35 -14.93 -0.92
CA ASN A 600 42.76 -14.39 -2.14
C ASN A 600 43.33 -13.00 -2.54
N TYR A 601 43.74 -12.19 -1.56
CA TYR A 601 44.39 -10.90 -1.82
C TYR A 601 45.90 -11.06 -2.15
N LEU A 602 46.60 -11.97 -1.49
CA LEU A 602 48.04 -12.25 -1.75
C LEU A 602 48.25 -12.94 -3.10
N ALA A 603 47.40 -13.87 -3.51
CA ALA A 603 47.45 -14.50 -4.83
C ALA A 603 47.25 -13.51 -6.02
N ILE A 604 46.60 -12.39 -5.76
CA ILE A 604 46.45 -11.31 -6.77
C ILE A 604 47.75 -10.47 -6.84
N SER A 605 48.45 -10.25 -5.71
CA SER A 605 49.72 -9.53 -5.67
C SER A 605 50.87 -10.30 -6.31
N ASP A 606 50.93 -11.62 -6.13
CA ASP A 606 51.95 -12.46 -6.74
C ASP A 606 51.77 -12.60 -8.26
N ASN A 607 50.55 -12.56 -8.78
CA ASN A 607 50.30 -12.52 -10.21
C ASN A 607 50.63 -11.14 -10.84
N SER A 608 50.62 -10.04 -10.10
CA SER A 608 51.01 -8.72 -10.60
C SER A 608 52.50 -8.52 -10.69
N SER A 609 53.31 -9.27 -9.91
CA SER A 609 54.79 -9.26 -9.99
C SER A 609 55.36 -10.09 -11.15
N ILE A 610 54.56 -10.95 -11.80
CA ILE A 610 54.98 -11.77 -12.94
C ILE A 610 54.78 -11.04 -14.31
N THR A 611 54.08 -9.93 -14.34
CA THR A 611 53.74 -9.21 -15.61
C THR A 611 54.63 -8.01 -15.90
N GLU A 612 55.65 -7.67 -15.09
CA GLU A 612 56.61 -6.58 -15.40
C GLU A 612 57.81 -6.96 -16.27
N ASN A 613 57.98 -8.23 -16.65
CA ASN A 613 59.04 -8.61 -17.58
C ASN A 613 58.49 -9.45 -18.74
N LYS A 614 58.01 -8.80 -19.78
CA LYS A 614 58.06 -9.10 -21.22
C LYS A 614 56.83 -8.49 -21.93
N VAL A 615 56.95 -7.27 -22.33
CA VAL A 615 56.21 -6.78 -23.49
C VAL A 615 57.04 -7.19 -24.71
N PRO A 616 56.64 -8.15 -25.51
CA PRO A 616 57.28 -8.39 -26.82
C PRO A 616 56.83 -7.27 -27.75
N ASN A 617 57.83 -6.64 -28.35
CA ASN A 617 57.70 -5.56 -29.33
C ASN A 617 56.72 -5.98 -30.44
N LEU A 618 55.67 -5.21 -30.64
CA LEU A 618 54.62 -5.46 -31.64
C LEU A 618 55.12 -5.40 -33.09
N GLU A 619 56.40 -5.00 -33.34
CA GLU A 619 57.00 -4.94 -34.68
C GLU A 619 57.48 -6.31 -35.20
N ASP A 620 57.73 -7.29 -34.33
CA ASP A 620 58.24 -8.61 -34.80
C ASP A 620 57.13 -9.60 -35.19
N LYS A 621 55.87 -9.36 -34.83
CA LYS A 621 54.74 -10.19 -35.28
C LYS A 621 54.13 -9.79 -36.62
N ALA A 622 54.49 -8.61 -37.16
CA ALA A 622 54.01 -8.19 -38.48
C ALA A 622 54.84 -8.77 -39.62
N LYS A 623 56.06 -9.33 -39.37
CA LYS A 623 56.91 -9.94 -40.36
C LYS A 623 56.77 -11.44 -40.53
N SER A 624 56.07 -12.15 -39.66
CA SER A 624 55.93 -13.60 -39.81
C SER A 624 54.54 -14.06 -40.31
N ALA A 625 53.60 -13.18 -40.55
CA ALA A 625 52.34 -13.48 -41.22
C ALA A 625 52.32 -12.82 -42.59
N GLY A 626 52.96 -13.49 -43.54
CA GLY A 626 52.90 -13.09 -44.96
C GLY A 626 51.46 -13.22 -45.48
N LEU A 627 50.85 -12.06 -45.65
CA LEU A 627 49.65 -11.89 -46.48
C LEU A 627 49.60 -10.44 -46.95
N LEU A 628 50.51 -10.19 -47.97
CA LEU A 628 50.22 -9.19 -48.97
C LEU A 628 49.46 -9.89 -50.09
N ALA A 629 48.23 -9.48 -50.30
CA ALA A 629 47.54 -9.66 -51.56
C ALA A 629 46.81 -8.37 -51.89
N GLU A 630 47.26 -7.78 -52.97
CA GLU A 630 46.71 -6.66 -53.73
C GLU A 630 45.26 -6.95 -54.15
N GLY A 631 44.49 -5.92 -54.33
CA GLY A 631 43.22 -6.02 -55.04
C GLY A 631 42.30 -4.89 -54.70
N GLY A 632 42.39 -3.87 -55.38
CA GLY A 632 41.72 -2.65 -55.56
C GLY A 632 40.35 -2.75 -56.20
N ILE A 633 39.71 -1.59 -56.21
CA ILE A 633 38.67 -1.07 -57.12
C ILE A 633 37.22 -1.12 -56.61
N GLN A 634 36.71 0.10 -56.37
CA GLN A 634 35.45 0.73 -56.82
C GLN A 634 34.11 0.07 -56.49
N ALA A 635 33.32 0.69 -55.76
CA ALA A 635 32.18 1.57 -56.02
C ALA A 635 31.40 1.82 -54.70
#